data_0442f9cc40b8bf06bd7287971ca9113c
#
_entry.id   0442f9cc40b8bf06bd7287971ca9113c
#
_cell.length_a   1.000
_cell.length_b   1.000
_cell.length_c   1.000
_cell.angle_alpha   90.00
_cell.angle_beta   90.00
_cell.angle_gamma   90.00
#
_symmetry.space_group_name_H-M   'P 1'
#
loop_
_entity.id
_entity.type
_entity.pdbx_description
1 polymer ?
#
loop_
_entity_poly.entity_id
_entity_poly.type
_entity_poly.pdbx_seq_one_letter_code
_entity_poly.pdbx_strand_id
1 'polypeptide(L)'
;MDEDEVQAVLNVMRKGPLTNALGAGPEVLKFEQNFADFVGSNHAVAVNTGTAALHAALMAVGIKRDDEVILPSFTFVATAESVVLAGGKPVFVDIDPQTYTLSIPAVKGAITKKTKAILPVDLYGFSADMKPLREIAVEHDLSLVEDAAQAHGATYNNSSVGAFSNVACWSLYASKNMMTGEGGVITTDDDQIDETLRMIRTHGEKAKYASLILGSNYRMSELQAAIGNVQLQKVSSFISKRRQNAIKLTKILKPSEKLVLPYETTDRLHSWYLYTVRIKDFSEGQRNNLIEELKKNGIGAEAYYVNPVHLMPFYRENFESTSLPETVNASKQVVSLPIHPGVSEEEINFIGETFLSLL
;
A
#
# COMPACT_ATOMS: atom_id res chain seq x y z
N MET A 1 2.60 15.79 11.92
CA MET A 1 2.77 15.59 13.39
C MET A 1 2.70 16.95 14.05
N ASP A 2 2.07 17.00 15.21
CA ASP A 2 1.97 18.17 16.06
C ASP A 2 2.19 17.78 17.54
N GLU A 3 1.77 18.63 18.47
CA GLU A 3 2.00 18.42 19.92
C GLU A 3 1.27 17.20 20.46
N ASP A 4 0.16 16.76 19.86
CA ASP A 4 -0.59 15.60 20.35
C ASP A 4 0.23 14.31 20.26
N GLU A 5 0.93 14.09 19.14
CA GLU A 5 1.83 12.93 18.98
C GLU A 5 3.01 13.02 19.94
N VAL A 6 3.58 14.21 20.14
CA VAL A 6 4.68 14.43 21.09
C VAL A 6 4.24 14.04 22.51
N GLN A 7 3.07 14.51 22.96
CA GLN A 7 2.53 14.18 24.28
C GLN A 7 2.21 12.69 24.44
N ALA A 8 1.67 12.05 23.40
CA ALA A 8 1.40 10.61 23.41
C ALA A 8 2.70 9.80 23.65
N VAL A 9 3.76 10.12 22.91
CA VAL A 9 5.09 9.48 23.07
C VAL A 9 5.68 9.76 24.47
N LEU A 10 5.64 11.00 24.95
CA LEU A 10 6.12 11.36 26.30
C LEU A 10 5.40 10.59 27.41
N ASN A 11 4.09 10.36 27.25
CA ASN A 11 3.32 9.58 28.20
C ASN A 11 3.80 8.12 28.27
N VAL A 12 4.05 7.48 27.11
CA VAL A 12 4.61 6.13 27.06
C VAL A 12 5.99 6.09 27.70
N MET A 13 6.88 7.04 27.38
CA MET A 13 8.23 7.11 27.94
C MET A 13 8.24 7.27 29.48
N ARG A 14 7.23 7.96 30.04
CA ARG A 14 7.13 8.22 31.49
C ARG A 14 6.45 7.11 32.27
N LYS A 15 5.51 6.38 31.69
CA LYS A 15 4.56 5.53 32.45
C LYS A 15 4.51 4.08 31.98
N GLY A 16 4.87 3.82 30.73
CA GLY A 16 4.52 2.54 30.14
C GLY A 16 5.68 1.62 29.86
N PRO A 17 5.40 0.36 29.51
CA PRO A 17 6.38 -0.45 28.84
C PRO A 17 6.68 0.17 27.47
N LEU A 18 7.91 0.04 26.97
CA LEU A 18 8.28 0.47 25.61
C LEU A 18 7.97 -0.59 24.56
N THR A 19 7.85 -1.84 25.02
CA THR A 19 7.51 -3.00 24.19
C THR A 19 6.95 -4.12 25.08
N ASN A 20 6.32 -5.12 24.48
CA ASN A 20 5.83 -6.30 25.17
C ASN A 20 6.39 -7.57 24.52
N ALA A 21 6.96 -8.46 25.34
CA ALA A 21 7.56 -9.71 24.84
C ALA A 21 6.54 -10.66 24.19
N LEU A 22 5.27 -10.60 24.57
CA LEU A 22 4.18 -11.38 23.98
C LEU A 22 3.50 -10.68 22.80
N GLY A 23 4.12 -9.63 22.26
CA GLY A 23 3.73 -9.05 20.97
C GLY A 23 3.00 -7.71 21.07
N ALA A 24 2.17 -7.45 22.06
CA ALA A 24 1.41 -6.21 22.20
C ALA A 24 1.28 -5.76 23.65
N GLY A 25 1.55 -4.50 23.94
CA GLY A 25 1.24 -3.83 25.20
C GLY A 25 0.04 -2.90 25.04
N PRO A 26 -0.24 -2.02 26.04
CA PRO A 26 -1.49 -1.26 26.09
C PRO A 26 -1.75 -0.36 24.88
N GLU A 27 -0.74 0.37 24.39
CA GLU A 27 -0.91 1.28 23.26
C GLU A 27 -1.07 0.50 21.94
N VAL A 28 -0.32 -0.62 21.79
CA VAL A 28 -0.45 -1.50 20.62
C VAL A 28 -1.83 -2.14 20.58
N LEU A 29 -2.34 -2.69 21.68
CA LEU A 29 -3.69 -3.28 21.73
C LEU A 29 -4.78 -2.25 21.42
N LYS A 30 -4.65 -1.04 21.99
CA LYS A 30 -5.57 0.07 21.69
C LYS A 30 -5.52 0.46 20.22
N PHE A 31 -4.32 0.51 19.65
CA PHE A 31 -4.13 0.86 18.24
C PHE A 31 -4.72 -0.20 17.32
N GLU A 32 -4.50 -1.49 17.61
CA GLU A 32 -5.10 -2.61 16.87
C GLU A 32 -6.63 -2.51 16.86
N GLN A 33 -7.26 -2.30 18.01
CA GLN A 33 -8.72 -2.17 18.10
C GLN A 33 -9.22 -0.97 17.29
N ASN A 34 -8.63 0.21 17.50
CA ASN A 34 -9.03 1.42 16.80
C ASN A 34 -8.83 1.29 15.26
N PHE A 35 -7.77 0.60 14.82
CA PHE A 35 -7.52 0.39 13.40
C PHE A 35 -8.50 -0.62 12.78
N ALA A 36 -8.83 -1.70 13.50
CA ALA A 36 -9.88 -2.63 13.10
C ALA A 36 -11.22 -1.91 12.93
N ASP A 37 -11.62 -1.08 13.90
CA ASP A 37 -12.82 -0.26 13.83
C ASP A 37 -12.81 0.72 12.65
N PHE A 38 -11.65 1.34 12.36
CA PHE A 38 -11.49 2.29 11.25
C PHE A 38 -11.71 1.65 9.88
N VAL A 39 -11.23 0.42 9.67
CA VAL A 39 -11.39 -0.28 8.40
C VAL A 39 -12.62 -1.19 8.37
N GLY A 40 -13.27 -1.42 9.52
CA GLY A 40 -14.44 -2.30 9.64
C GLY A 40 -14.09 -3.78 9.56
N SER A 41 -12.90 -4.18 10.05
CA SER A 41 -12.45 -5.57 10.14
C SER A 41 -12.58 -6.08 11.57
N ASN A 42 -12.74 -7.41 11.75
CA ASN A 42 -12.83 -8.05 13.07
C ASN A 42 -11.51 -7.97 13.84
N HIS A 43 -10.38 -8.07 13.12
CA HIS A 43 -9.04 -8.14 13.72
C HIS A 43 -8.06 -7.20 13.04
N ALA A 44 -7.13 -6.66 13.83
CA ALA A 44 -5.93 -6.00 13.36
C ALA A 44 -4.72 -6.46 14.18
N VAL A 45 -3.59 -6.67 13.51
CA VAL A 45 -2.31 -7.07 14.12
C VAL A 45 -1.26 -6.05 13.72
N ALA A 46 -0.80 -5.26 14.67
CA ALA A 46 0.23 -4.25 14.45
C ALA A 46 1.63 -4.87 14.40
N VAL A 47 2.40 -4.45 13.40
CA VAL A 47 3.77 -4.92 13.14
C VAL A 47 4.71 -3.74 12.87
N ASN A 48 6.00 -4.02 12.83
CA ASN A 48 7.04 -2.98 12.78
C ASN A 48 7.23 -2.32 11.41
N THR A 49 6.73 -2.89 10.30
CA THR A 49 6.80 -2.31 8.94
C THR A 49 5.70 -2.87 8.04
N GLY A 50 5.37 -2.17 6.94
CA GLY A 50 4.49 -2.70 5.91
C GLY A 50 5.05 -3.95 5.22
N THR A 51 6.37 -4.05 5.05
CA THR A 51 7.03 -5.26 4.52
C THR A 51 6.85 -6.46 5.44
N ALA A 52 6.95 -6.26 6.76
CA ALA A 52 6.67 -7.30 7.75
C ALA A 52 5.19 -7.71 7.73
N ALA A 53 4.27 -6.76 7.46
CA ALA A 53 2.85 -7.05 7.30
C ALA A 53 2.60 -7.98 6.12
N LEU A 54 3.13 -7.66 4.94
CA LEU A 54 3.00 -8.50 3.74
C LEU A 54 3.61 -9.89 3.93
N HIS A 55 4.84 -9.95 4.49
CA HIS A 55 5.51 -11.22 4.73
C HIS A 55 4.73 -12.09 5.73
N ALA A 56 4.31 -11.53 6.86
CA ALA A 56 3.52 -12.26 7.86
C ALA A 56 2.16 -12.73 7.32
N ALA A 57 1.49 -11.91 6.50
CA ALA A 57 0.23 -12.26 5.85
C ALA A 57 0.40 -13.45 4.90
N LEU A 58 1.43 -13.44 4.04
CA LEU A 58 1.74 -14.55 3.14
C LEU A 58 2.07 -15.84 3.88
N MET A 59 2.83 -15.75 5.00
CA MET A 59 3.07 -16.89 5.87
C MET A 59 1.78 -17.41 6.51
N ALA A 60 0.90 -16.50 6.97
CA ALA A 60 -0.35 -16.87 7.66
C ALA A 60 -1.36 -17.54 6.73
N VAL A 61 -1.44 -17.12 5.45
CA VAL A 61 -2.26 -17.81 4.45
C VAL A 61 -1.59 -19.07 3.89
N GLY A 62 -0.42 -19.45 4.40
CA GLY A 62 0.23 -20.74 4.16
C GLY A 62 1.07 -20.81 2.89
N ILE A 63 1.58 -19.71 2.35
CA ILE A 63 2.52 -19.72 1.24
C ILE A 63 3.79 -20.50 1.63
N LYS A 64 4.20 -21.40 0.75
CA LYS A 64 5.33 -22.29 0.93
C LYS A 64 6.30 -22.20 -0.26
N ARG A 65 7.40 -22.93 -0.14
CA ARG A 65 8.38 -23.02 -1.19
C ARG A 65 7.76 -23.49 -2.50
N ASP A 66 8.06 -22.74 -3.57
CA ASP A 66 7.61 -22.97 -4.95
C ASP A 66 6.13 -22.66 -5.23
N ASP A 67 5.33 -22.23 -4.25
CA ASP A 67 3.99 -21.72 -4.48
C ASP A 67 4.06 -20.41 -5.29
N GLU A 68 3.18 -20.28 -6.27
CA GLU A 68 3.11 -19.09 -7.12
C GLU A 68 2.13 -18.07 -6.53
N VAL A 69 2.57 -16.82 -6.48
CA VAL A 69 1.74 -15.67 -6.07
C VAL A 69 1.67 -14.70 -7.24
N ILE A 70 0.46 -14.43 -7.73
CA ILE A 70 0.21 -13.48 -8.83
C ILE A 70 0.16 -12.07 -8.26
N LEU A 71 0.97 -11.14 -8.82
CA LEU A 71 1.04 -9.74 -8.38
C LEU A 71 1.40 -8.79 -9.54
N PRO A 72 1.10 -7.47 -9.42
CA PRO A 72 1.54 -6.52 -10.43
C PRO A 72 3.04 -6.28 -10.32
N SER A 73 3.68 -6.00 -11.46
CA SER A 73 5.07 -5.55 -11.46
C SER A 73 5.22 -4.03 -11.28
N PHE A 74 4.13 -3.28 -11.45
CA PHE A 74 4.10 -1.84 -11.22
C PHE A 74 3.70 -1.53 -9.78
N THR A 75 4.64 -1.75 -8.86
CA THR A 75 4.46 -1.58 -7.42
C THR A 75 5.79 -1.25 -6.75
N PHE A 76 5.76 -1.01 -5.43
CA PHE A 76 6.97 -0.98 -4.62
C PHE A 76 7.55 -2.39 -4.46
N VAL A 77 8.87 -2.50 -4.43
CA VAL A 77 9.56 -3.79 -4.43
C VAL A 77 9.18 -4.70 -3.25
N ALA A 78 8.79 -4.15 -2.11
CA ALA A 78 8.39 -4.91 -0.92
C ALA A 78 7.24 -5.89 -1.17
N THR A 79 6.33 -5.58 -2.11
CA THR A 79 5.24 -6.48 -2.51
C THR A 79 5.80 -7.82 -3.03
N ALA A 80 6.81 -7.78 -3.91
CA ALA A 80 7.44 -8.97 -4.46
C ALA A 80 8.48 -9.59 -3.50
N GLU A 81 9.23 -8.76 -2.76
CA GLU A 81 10.16 -9.24 -1.72
C GLU A 81 9.46 -10.12 -0.69
N SER A 82 8.28 -9.72 -0.26
CA SER A 82 7.50 -10.47 0.74
C SER A 82 7.13 -11.86 0.25
N VAL A 83 6.83 -12.02 -1.05
CA VAL A 83 6.57 -13.33 -1.66
C VAL A 83 7.81 -14.20 -1.61
N VAL A 84 8.96 -13.65 -2.00
CA VAL A 84 10.25 -14.39 -2.01
C VAL A 84 10.66 -14.76 -0.58
N LEU A 85 10.51 -13.85 0.37
CA LEU A 85 10.81 -14.10 1.79
C LEU A 85 9.92 -15.19 2.39
N ALA A 86 8.65 -15.28 1.98
CA ALA A 86 7.74 -16.36 2.38
C ALA A 86 8.06 -17.71 1.69
N GLY A 87 9.03 -17.72 0.75
CA GLY A 87 9.43 -18.91 -0.02
C GLY A 87 8.67 -19.10 -1.32
N GLY A 88 7.71 -18.23 -1.63
CA GLY A 88 6.91 -18.26 -2.85
C GLY A 88 7.66 -17.73 -4.07
N LYS A 89 7.06 -17.91 -5.24
CA LYS A 89 7.51 -17.39 -6.53
C LYS A 89 6.60 -16.27 -6.99
N PRO A 90 7.09 -15.04 -7.17
CA PRO A 90 6.30 -13.96 -7.76
C PRO A 90 6.01 -14.26 -9.24
N VAL A 91 4.73 -14.22 -9.60
CA VAL A 91 4.26 -14.30 -11.00
C VAL A 91 3.77 -12.90 -11.37
N PHE A 92 4.61 -12.20 -12.11
CA PHE A 92 4.30 -10.83 -12.50
C PHE A 92 3.31 -10.80 -13.67
N VAL A 93 2.24 -10.01 -13.49
CA VAL A 93 1.24 -9.77 -14.52
C VAL A 93 1.09 -8.27 -14.79
N ASP A 94 0.50 -7.94 -15.94
CA ASP A 94 0.35 -6.56 -16.35
C ASP A 94 -0.78 -5.85 -15.59
N ILE A 95 -0.79 -4.55 -15.65
CA ILE A 95 -1.74 -3.65 -15.01
C ILE A 95 -2.85 -3.22 -15.99
N ASP A 96 -3.95 -2.75 -15.44
CA ASP A 96 -4.89 -1.93 -16.18
C ASP A 96 -4.25 -0.54 -16.42
N PRO A 97 -4.21 -0.04 -17.67
CA PRO A 97 -3.52 1.20 -18.02
C PRO A 97 -4.17 2.48 -17.48
N GLN A 98 -5.39 2.40 -16.98
CA GLN A 98 -6.13 3.54 -16.44
C GLN A 98 -6.00 3.63 -14.92
N THR A 99 -6.04 2.47 -14.24
CA THR A 99 -6.05 2.39 -12.78
C THR A 99 -4.68 2.04 -12.19
N TYR A 100 -3.78 1.50 -13.00
CA TYR A 100 -2.46 0.95 -12.60
C TYR A 100 -2.54 -0.22 -11.61
N THR A 101 -3.72 -0.74 -11.36
CA THR A 101 -3.96 -1.93 -10.55
C THR A 101 -3.93 -3.20 -11.41
N LEU A 102 -4.01 -4.39 -10.80
CA LEU A 102 -3.98 -5.66 -11.53
C LEU A 102 -5.02 -5.71 -12.68
N SER A 103 -4.57 -6.11 -13.86
CA SER A 103 -5.43 -6.44 -15.00
C SER A 103 -6.13 -7.79 -14.77
N ILE A 104 -7.45 -7.79 -14.69
CA ILE A 104 -8.25 -9.01 -14.49
C ILE A 104 -8.01 -10.07 -15.56
N PRO A 105 -7.97 -9.74 -16.88
CA PRO A 105 -7.60 -10.72 -17.91
C PRO A 105 -6.20 -11.30 -17.72
N ALA A 106 -5.23 -10.47 -17.32
CA ALA A 106 -3.86 -10.91 -17.09
C ALA A 106 -3.76 -11.87 -15.89
N VAL A 107 -4.50 -11.61 -14.80
CA VAL A 107 -4.61 -12.53 -13.66
C VAL A 107 -5.16 -13.87 -14.09
N LYS A 108 -6.29 -13.91 -14.82
CA LYS A 108 -6.88 -15.16 -15.30
C LYS A 108 -5.93 -15.99 -16.16
N GLY A 109 -5.17 -15.32 -17.03
CA GLY A 109 -4.19 -15.97 -17.91
C GLY A 109 -2.95 -16.53 -17.21
N ALA A 110 -2.66 -16.07 -15.98
CA ALA A 110 -1.48 -16.45 -15.22
C ALA A 110 -1.72 -17.58 -14.21
N ILE A 111 -2.96 -18.00 -13.99
CA ILE A 111 -3.29 -19.06 -13.03
C ILE A 111 -2.76 -20.41 -13.50
N THR A 112 -2.02 -21.08 -12.63
CA THR A 112 -1.52 -22.45 -12.79
C THR A 112 -1.95 -23.33 -11.62
N LYS A 113 -1.61 -24.61 -11.68
CA LYS A 113 -1.81 -25.55 -10.55
C LYS A 113 -0.93 -25.23 -9.33
N LYS A 114 0.09 -24.38 -9.48
CA LYS A 114 0.99 -23.93 -8.41
C LYS A 114 0.55 -22.60 -7.80
N THR A 115 -0.36 -21.88 -8.43
CA THR A 115 -0.89 -20.63 -7.91
C THR A 115 -1.58 -20.89 -6.58
N LYS A 116 -1.24 -20.11 -5.55
CA LYS A 116 -1.79 -20.19 -4.20
C LYS A 116 -2.40 -18.88 -3.71
N ALA A 117 -1.95 -17.74 -4.26
CA ALA A 117 -2.50 -16.46 -3.88
C ALA A 117 -2.50 -15.47 -5.06
N ILE A 118 -3.41 -14.50 -4.96
CA ILE A 118 -3.39 -13.26 -5.74
C ILE A 118 -3.08 -12.14 -4.76
N LEU A 119 -2.12 -11.27 -5.11
CA LEU A 119 -1.69 -10.15 -4.30
C LEU A 119 -1.90 -8.84 -5.08
N PRO A 120 -3.13 -8.29 -5.09
CA PRO A 120 -3.40 -6.98 -5.65
C PRO A 120 -2.77 -5.87 -4.82
N VAL A 121 -2.47 -4.76 -5.48
CA VAL A 121 -1.95 -3.54 -4.85
C VAL A 121 -2.91 -2.40 -5.12
N ASP A 122 -3.33 -1.70 -4.07
CA ASP A 122 -4.17 -0.50 -4.12
C ASP A 122 -3.30 0.73 -4.37
N LEU A 123 -2.77 0.79 -5.60
CA LEU A 123 -1.71 1.72 -5.95
C LEU A 123 -2.19 3.18 -5.88
N TYR A 124 -1.33 4.06 -5.35
CA TYR A 124 -1.57 5.49 -5.18
C TYR A 124 -2.73 5.84 -4.25
N GLY A 125 -3.41 4.84 -3.69
CA GLY A 125 -4.59 4.99 -2.86
C GLY A 125 -5.91 4.76 -3.60
N PHE A 126 -5.86 4.05 -4.73
CA PHE A 126 -7.03 3.62 -5.50
C PHE A 126 -7.15 2.10 -5.46
N SER A 127 -8.32 1.60 -5.03
CA SER A 127 -8.54 0.16 -4.89
C SER A 127 -8.40 -0.59 -6.21
N ALA A 128 -7.79 -1.76 -6.17
CA ALA A 128 -7.92 -2.74 -7.24
C ALA A 128 -9.39 -3.15 -7.43
N ASP A 129 -9.72 -3.78 -8.55
CA ASP A 129 -11.08 -4.29 -8.78
C ASP A 129 -11.30 -5.60 -8.00
N MET A 130 -11.63 -5.44 -6.71
CA MET A 130 -11.60 -6.53 -5.73
C MET A 130 -12.68 -7.58 -5.95
N LYS A 131 -13.86 -7.19 -6.49
CA LYS A 131 -14.96 -8.15 -6.69
C LYS A 131 -14.59 -9.26 -7.68
N PRO A 132 -14.16 -8.96 -8.93
CA PRO A 132 -13.73 -10.02 -9.85
C PRO A 132 -12.48 -10.77 -9.37
N LEU A 133 -11.56 -10.11 -8.63
CA LEU A 133 -10.41 -10.80 -8.04
C LEU A 133 -10.84 -11.82 -6.99
N ARG A 134 -11.81 -11.48 -6.16
CA ARG A 134 -12.41 -12.39 -5.17
C ARG A 134 -13.14 -13.55 -5.83
N GLU A 135 -13.91 -13.29 -6.91
CA GLU A 135 -14.59 -14.33 -7.68
C GLU A 135 -13.58 -15.35 -8.24
N ILE A 136 -12.47 -14.87 -8.82
CA ILE A 136 -11.37 -15.71 -9.31
C ILE A 136 -10.73 -16.50 -8.16
N ALA A 137 -10.45 -15.84 -7.04
CA ALA A 137 -9.82 -16.49 -5.89
C ALA A 137 -10.70 -17.64 -5.34
N VAL A 138 -12.01 -17.44 -5.23
CA VAL A 138 -12.96 -18.48 -4.82
C VAL A 138 -13.04 -19.60 -5.84
N GLU A 139 -13.13 -19.31 -7.13
CA GLU A 139 -13.21 -20.31 -8.22
C GLU A 139 -12.00 -21.24 -8.23
N HIS A 140 -10.82 -20.73 -7.89
CA HIS A 140 -9.56 -21.49 -7.98
C HIS A 140 -8.96 -21.89 -6.63
N ASP A 141 -9.70 -21.70 -5.51
CA ASP A 141 -9.22 -21.99 -4.14
C ASP A 141 -7.89 -21.28 -3.82
N LEU A 142 -7.85 -19.96 -4.11
CA LEU A 142 -6.70 -19.10 -3.90
C LEU A 142 -6.93 -18.14 -2.73
N SER A 143 -5.87 -17.80 -2.01
CA SER A 143 -5.91 -16.71 -1.03
C SER A 143 -5.82 -15.36 -1.74
N LEU A 144 -6.60 -14.38 -1.27
CA LEU A 144 -6.53 -12.99 -1.71
C LEU A 144 -5.85 -12.16 -0.62
N VAL A 145 -4.60 -11.77 -0.85
CA VAL A 145 -3.76 -10.96 0.05
C VAL A 145 -3.67 -9.55 -0.52
N GLU A 146 -4.22 -8.54 0.15
CA GLU A 146 -4.32 -7.18 -0.38
C GLU A 146 -3.18 -6.29 0.14
N ASP A 147 -2.39 -5.72 -0.75
CA ASP A 147 -1.41 -4.69 -0.40
C ASP A 147 -2.10 -3.31 -0.40
N ALA A 148 -2.66 -2.95 0.74
CA ALA A 148 -3.33 -1.68 1.00
C ALA A 148 -2.37 -0.61 1.57
N ALA A 149 -1.05 -0.80 1.43
CA ALA A 149 -0.02 0.08 2.00
C ALA A 149 -0.13 1.56 1.60
N GLN A 150 -0.89 1.87 0.56
CA GLN A 150 -1.11 3.21 0.05
C GLN A 150 -2.58 3.67 0.15
N ALA A 151 -3.48 2.86 0.72
CA ALA A 151 -4.92 3.00 0.55
C ALA A 151 -5.71 3.33 1.83
N HIS A 152 -5.06 3.87 2.88
CA HIS A 152 -5.74 4.28 4.11
C HIS A 152 -6.92 5.21 3.80
N GLY A 153 -8.14 4.74 4.08
CA GLY A 153 -9.39 5.45 3.84
C GLY A 153 -9.89 5.46 2.40
N ALA A 154 -9.29 4.66 1.51
CA ALA A 154 -9.90 4.30 0.23
C ALA A 154 -11.08 3.36 0.44
N THR A 155 -12.06 3.39 -0.49
CA THR A 155 -13.22 2.49 -0.43
C THR A 155 -13.48 1.81 -1.77
N TYR A 156 -14.03 0.61 -1.69
CA TYR A 156 -14.54 -0.18 -2.79
C TYR A 156 -15.97 -0.63 -2.46
N ASN A 157 -16.95 -0.31 -3.33
CA ASN A 157 -18.38 -0.61 -3.10
C ASN A 157 -18.89 -0.17 -1.72
N ASN A 158 -18.55 1.04 -1.28
CA ASN A 158 -18.89 1.64 0.01
C ASN A 158 -18.31 0.92 1.25
N SER A 159 -17.46 -0.08 1.07
CA SER A 159 -16.70 -0.71 2.14
C SER A 159 -15.25 -0.21 2.12
N SER A 160 -14.56 -0.21 3.25
CA SER A 160 -13.12 0.04 3.27
C SER A 160 -12.39 -0.98 2.41
N VAL A 161 -11.26 -0.58 1.80
CA VAL A 161 -10.31 -1.56 1.25
C VAL A 161 -9.93 -2.54 2.36
N GLY A 162 -9.58 -3.78 2.01
CA GLY A 162 -9.39 -4.88 2.96
C GLY A 162 -10.64 -5.73 3.21
N ALA A 163 -11.86 -5.22 2.99
CA ALA A 163 -13.10 -5.94 3.25
C ALA A 163 -13.39 -7.10 2.28
N PHE A 164 -12.69 -7.18 1.16
CA PHE A 164 -12.90 -8.18 0.11
C PHE A 164 -11.81 -9.24 0.05
N SER A 165 -10.73 -9.08 0.80
CA SER A 165 -9.59 -9.98 0.86
C SER A 165 -9.65 -10.91 2.08
N ASN A 166 -8.83 -11.97 2.08
CA ASN A 166 -8.64 -12.82 3.26
C ASN A 166 -7.83 -12.05 4.32
N VAL A 167 -6.89 -11.23 3.85
CA VAL A 167 -6.02 -10.43 4.70
C VAL A 167 -5.55 -9.19 3.93
N ALA A 168 -5.54 -8.03 4.58
CA ALA A 168 -5.01 -6.78 4.02
C ALA A 168 -3.82 -6.26 4.83
N CYS A 169 -2.84 -5.68 4.12
CA CYS A 169 -1.57 -5.23 4.66
C CYS A 169 -1.41 -3.73 4.47
N TRP A 170 -1.10 -3.04 5.56
CA TRP A 170 -1.03 -1.59 5.64
C TRP A 170 0.36 -1.13 6.04
N SER A 171 0.83 -0.02 5.48
CA SER A 171 2.10 0.60 5.84
C SER A 171 1.88 1.91 6.60
N LEU A 172 2.63 2.09 7.67
CA LEU A 172 2.65 3.32 8.45
C LEU A 172 3.98 4.06 8.31
N TYR A 173 4.65 3.89 7.17
CA TYR A 173 5.86 4.62 6.83
C TYR A 173 5.60 6.13 6.77
N ALA A 174 6.63 6.93 7.06
CA ALA A 174 6.54 8.38 7.23
C ALA A 174 5.85 9.17 6.08
N SER A 175 5.82 8.63 4.85
CA SER A 175 5.16 9.29 3.72
C SER A 175 3.68 8.93 3.55
N LYS A 176 3.13 7.97 4.30
CA LYS A 176 1.76 7.47 4.15
C LYS A 176 0.72 8.48 4.65
N ASN A 177 -0.55 8.24 4.30
CA ASN A 177 -1.67 9.11 4.70
C ASN A 177 -1.81 9.25 6.22
N MET A 178 -1.48 8.19 6.96
CA MET A 178 -1.18 8.21 8.40
C MET A 178 0.14 7.45 8.62
N MET A 179 0.89 7.80 9.64
CA MET A 179 2.23 7.29 9.82
C MET A 179 2.62 7.14 11.30
N THR A 180 3.60 6.26 11.54
CA THR A 180 4.26 6.10 12.86
C THR A 180 5.79 6.22 12.75
N GLY A 181 6.29 6.82 11.65
CA GLY A 181 7.70 6.80 11.24
C GLY A 181 8.01 5.54 10.45
N GLU A 182 8.04 4.41 11.12
CA GLU A 182 7.96 3.06 10.59
C GLU A 182 6.81 2.31 11.28
N GLY A 183 6.17 1.37 10.59
CA GLY A 183 5.09 0.55 11.12
C GLY A 183 4.29 -0.13 10.02
N GLY A 184 3.46 -1.06 10.43
CA GLY A 184 2.49 -1.75 9.58
C GLY A 184 1.33 -2.31 10.40
N VAL A 185 0.26 -2.65 9.71
CA VAL A 185 -0.89 -3.34 10.29
C VAL A 185 -1.32 -4.43 9.31
N ILE A 186 -1.85 -5.53 9.84
CA ILE A 186 -2.49 -6.57 9.06
C ILE A 186 -3.92 -6.67 9.58
N THR A 187 -4.91 -6.67 8.68
CA THR A 187 -6.33 -6.81 9.04
C THR A 187 -6.93 -8.05 8.42
N THR A 188 -7.82 -8.71 9.15
CA THR A 188 -8.54 -9.91 8.71
C THR A 188 -9.83 -10.09 9.49
N ASP A 189 -10.79 -10.83 8.90
CA ASP A 189 -12.01 -11.27 9.59
C ASP A 189 -11.94 -12.73 10.05
N ASP A 190 -10.84 -13.42 9.75
CA ASP A 190 -10.60 -14.83 10.05
C ASP A 190 -9.84 -14.99 11.37
N ASP A 191 -10.49 -15.60 12.38
CA ASP A 191 -9.90 -15.83 13.71
C ASP A 191 -8.62 -16.68 13.66
N GLN A 192 -8.54 -17.62 12.72
CA GLN A 192 -7.41 -18.53 12.59
C GLN A 192 -6.19 -17.84 11.99
N ILE A 193 -6.43 -16.94 11.02
CA ILE A 193 -5.40 -16.08 10.46
C ILE A 193 -4.90 -15.11 11.54
N ASP A 194 -5.79 -14.48 12.31
CA ASP A 194 -5.40 -13.58 13.42
C ASP A 194 -4.51 -14.29 14.44
N GLU A 195 -4.91 -15.48 14.93
CA GLU A 195 -4.09 -16.26 15.87
C GLU A 195 -2.70 -16.57 15.28
N THR A 196 -2.65 -16.96 14.03
CA THR A 196 -1.40 -17.28 13.32
C THR A 196 -0.51 -16.05 13.18
N LEU A 197 -1.07 -14.89 12.80
CA LEU A 197 -0.35 -13.63 12.68
C LEU A 197 0.25 -13.15 14.01
N ARG A 198 -0.50 -13.30 15.12
CA ARG A 198 -0.01 -12.97 16.47
C ARG A 198 1.18 -13.83 16.86
N MET A 199 1.18 -15.11 16.51
CA MET A 199 2.34 -15.98 16.73
C MET A 199 3.51 -15.59 15.81
N ILE A 200 3.29 -15.41 14.52
CA ILE A 200 4.35 -15.03 13.55
C ILE A 200 5.04 -13.74 14.00
N ARG A 201 4.28 -12.74 14.46
CA ARG A 201 4.80 -11.46 14.95
C ARG A 201 5.81 -11.59 16.08
N THR A 202 5.72 -12.63 16.89
CA THR A 202 6.58 -12.83 18.08
C THR A 202 7.19 -14.21 18.13
N HIS A 203 8.10 -14.50 17.20
CA HIS A 203 8.92 -15.73 17.16
C HIS A 203 8.15 -17.05 17.03
N GLY A 204 6.89 -17.02 16.57
CA GLY A 204 6.03 -18.21 16.50
C GLY A 204 5.51 -18.69 17.86
N GLU A 205 5.60 -17.85 18.89
CA GLU A 205 5.24 -18.19 20.27
C GLU A 205 3.74 -17.98 20.54
N LYS A 206 3.09 -18.99 21.12
CA LYS A 206 1.76 -18.87 21.73
C LYS A 206 1.86 -18.51 23.23
N ALA A 207 2.94 -18.92 23.87
CA ALA A 207 3.29 -18.58 25.24
C ALA A 207 4.80 -18.36 25.30
N LYS A 208 5.28 -17.66 26.32
CA LYS A 208 6.68 -17.31 26.48
C LYS A 208 7.59 -18.56 26.40
N TYR A 209 8.55 -18.54 25.48
CA TYR A 209 9.49 -19.64 25.17
C TYR A 209 8.83 -20.91 24.58
N ALA A 210 7.61 -20.82 24.07
CA ALA A 210 6.89 -21.91 23.41
C ALA A 210 6.60 -21.58 21.95
N SER A 211 7.64 -21.63 21.09
CA SER A 211 7.53 -21.46 19.65
C SER A 211 6.89 -22.69 19.01
N LEU A 212 5.72 -22.53 18.42
CA LEU A 212 4.95 -23.61 17.77
C LEU A 212 5.09 -23.59 16.25
N ILE A 213 5.35 -22.42 15.69
CA ILE A 213 5.51 -22.21 14.22
C ILE A 213 6.73 -21.33 13.96
N LEU A 214 7.16 -21.23 12.71
CA LEU A 214 8.15 -20.25 12.31
C LEU A 214 7.59 -18.84 12.49
N GLY A 215 8.32 -17.97 13.15
CA GLY A 215 7.97 -16.57 13.34
C GLY A 215 9.19 -15.67 13.31
N SER A 216 8.98 -14.39 13.53
CA SER A 216 10.05 -13.38 13.55
C SER A 216 9.80 -12.34 14.64
N ASN A 217 10.70 -11.38 14.77
CA ASN A 217 10.47 -10.21 15.62
C ASN A 217 9.86 -9.08 14.76
N TYR A 218 8.55 -9.10 14.61
CA TYR A 218 7.80 -8.06 13.89
C TYR A 218 6.99 -7.17 14.82
N ARG A 219 7.28 -7.18 16.12
CA ARG A 219 6.57 -6.38 17.12
C ARG A 219 6.64 -4.89 16.80
N MET A 220 5.51 -4.21 16.83
CA MET A 220 5.43 -2.75 16.92
C MET A 220 5.80 -2.31 18.35
N SER A 221 6.52 -1.20 18.50
CA SER A 221 6.77 -0.60 19.81
C SER A 221 5.57 0.20 20.31
N GLU A 222 5.44 0.35 21.64
CA GLU A 222 4.39 1.19 22.24
C GLU A 222 4.51 2.66 21.82
N LEU A 223 5.72 3.13 21.51
CA LEU A 223 5.97 4.50 21.01
C LEU A 223 5.33 4.71 19.63
N GLN A 224 5.54 3.74 18.72
CA GLN A 224 4.92 3.77 17.39
C GLN A 224 3.39 3.70 17.48
N ALA A 225 2.87 2.82 18.33
CA ALA A 225 1.44 2.67 18.53
C ALA A 225 0.78 3.93 19.13
N ALA A 226 1.46 4.62 20.05
CA ALA A 226 1.00 5.88 20.61
C ALA A 226 0.86 6.96 19.54
N ILE A 227 1.84 7.09 18.63
CA ILE A 227 1.74 7.96 17.45
C ILE A 227 0.56 7.53 16.59
N GLY A 228 0.45 6.23 16.29
CA GLY A 228 -0.62 5.65 15.46
C GLY A 228 -2.02 5.95 15.99
N ASN A 229 -2.24 5.86 17.29
CA ASN A 229 -3.50 6.20 17.94
C ASN A 229 -3.93 7.65 17.71
N VAL A 230 -2.99 8.59 17.72
CA VAL A 230 -3.26 10.01 17.44
C VAL A 230 -3.49 10.24 15.95
N GLN A 231 -2.63 9.68 15.10
CA GLN A 231 -2.72 9.82 13.64
C GLN A 231 -4.04 9.26 13.10
N LEU A 232 -4.53 8.17 13.67
CA LEU A 232 -5.80 7.56 13.26
C LEU A 232 -7.00 8.49 13.48
N GLN A 233 -6.98 9.30 14.54
CA GLN A 233 -8.02 10.31 14.78
C GLN A 233 -8.00 11.45 13.75
N LYS A 234 -6.85 11.72 13.12
CA LYS A 234 -6.63 12.81 12.17
C LYS A 234 -6.77 12.36 10.70
N VAL A 235 -6.66 11.07 10.39
CA VAL A 235 -6.55 10.54 9.02
C VAL A 235 -7.69 10.96 8.09
N SER A 236 -8.94 10.97 8.58
CA SER A 236 -10.09 11.39 7.78
C SER A 236 -9.99 12.85 7.34
N SER A 237 -9.47 13.74 8.21
CA SER A 237 -9.23 15.14 7.87
C SER A 237 -8.10 15.29 6.83
N PHE A 238 -7.04 14.50 6.94
CA PHE A 238 -5.95 14.48 5.97
C PHE A 238 -6.42 14.05 4.58
N ILE A 239 -7.23 12.99 4.50
CA ILE A 239 -7.81 12.50 3.25
C ILE A 239 -8.75 13.53 2.63
N SER A 240 -9.60 14.17 3.45
CA SER A 240 -10.49 15.24 3.00
C SER A 240 -9.71 16.40 2.36
N LYS A 241 -8.63 16.85 2.99
CA LYS A 241 -7.77 17.91 2.43
C LYS A 241 -7.06 17.47 1.15
N ARG A 242 -6.52 16.26 1.10
CA ARG A 242 -5.93 15.69 -0.11
C ARG A 242 -6.93 15.63 -1.27
N ARG A 243 -8.17 15.20 -1.01
CA ARG A 243 -9.26 15.18 -1.99
C ARG A 243 -9.57 16.58 -2.53
N GLN A 244 -9.68 17.59 -1.67
CA GLN A 244 -9.88 18.98 -2.09
C GLN A 244 -8.76 19.46 -3.02
N ASN A 245 -7.50 19.19 -2.64
CA ASN A 245 -6.34 19.53 -3.44
C ASN A 245 -6.35 18.78 -4.80
N ALA A 246 -6.67 17.49 -4.79
CA ALA A 246 -6.78 16.67 -6.00
C ALA A 246 -7.86 17.17 -6.96
N ILE A 247 -9.05 17.48 -6.47
CA ILE A 247 -10.15 18.04 -7.27
C ILE A 247 -9.72 19.35 -7.93
N LYS A 248 -9.08 20.24 -7.18
CA LYS A 248 -8.63 21.52 -7.69
C LYS A 248 -7.55 21.36 -8.75
N LEU A 249 -6.53 20.54 -8.48
CA LEU A 249 -5.45 20.25 -9.43
C LEU A 249 -5.99 19.59 -10.71
N THR A 250 -6.91 18.64 -10.56
CA THR A 250 -7.60 18.01 -11.71
C THR A 250 -8.32 19.05 -12.58
N LYS A 251 -9.00 20.02 -11.96
CA LYS A 251 -9.69 21.10 -12.71
C LYS A 251 -8.71 21.93 -13.54
N ILE A 252 -7.53 22.24 -13.01
CA ILE A 252 -6.48 23.00 -13.70
C ILE A 252 -5.89 22.18 -14.85
N LEU A 253 -5.61 20.89 -14.63
CA LEU A 253 -4.93 20.03 -15.60
C LEU A 253 -5.86 19.48 -16.70
N LYS A 254 -7.16 19.43 -16.45
CA LYS A 254 -8.18 18.84 -17.36
C LYS A 254 -8.16 19.36 -18.80
N PRO A 255 -7.83 20.64 -19.10
CA PRO A 255 -7.80 21.13 -20.46
C PRO A 255 -6.72 20.49 -21.36
N SER A 256 -5.71 19.85 -20.79
CA SER A 256 -4.64 19.21 -21.55
C SER A 256 -5.01 17.80 -22.01
N GLU A 257 -5.15 17.61 -23.32
CA GLU A 257 -5.42 16.30 -23.92
C GLU A 257 -4.22 15.33 -23.87
N LYS A 258 -3.02 15.85 -23.56
CA LYS A 258 -1.81 15.04 -23.37
C LYS A 258 -1.85 14.19 -22.11
N LEU A 259 -2.74 14.49 -21.16
CA LEU A 259 -2.75 13.89 -19.82
C LEU A 259 -3.81 12.80 -19.68
N VAL A 260 -3.46 11.74 -18.98
CA VAL A 260 -4.40 10.83 -18.32
C VAL A 260 -4.37 11.19 -16.84
N LEU A 261 -5.50 11.72 -16.35
CA LEU A 261 -5.62 12.19 -14.97
C LEU A 261 -6.18 11.07 -14.07
N PRO A 262 -5.78 11.03 -12.78
CA PRO A 262 -6.42 10.14 -11.82
C PRO A 262 -7.90 10.53 -11.63
N TYR A 263 -8.73 9.55 -11.29
CA TYR A 263 -10.16 9.74 -11.16
C TYR A 263 -10.74 8.89 -10.03
N GLU A 264 -11.96 9.21 -9.63
CA GLU A 264 -12.79 8.39 -8.74
C GLU A 264 -13.99 7.87 -9.53
N THR A 265 -14.51 6.73 -9.13
CA THR A 265 -15.77 6.17 -9.63
C THR A 265 -16.81 6.17 -8.51
N THR A 266 -18.08 5.89 -8.83
CA THR A 266 -19.14 5.82 -7.81
C THR A 266 -18.96 4.67 -6.83
N ASP A 267 -18.24 3.63 -7.26
CA ASP A 267 -17.95 2.41 -6.50
C ASP A 267 -16.54 2.40 -5.88
N ARG A 268 -15.63 3.29 -6.29
CA ARG A 268 -14.24 3.35 -5.78
C ARG A 268 -13.86 4.77 -5.45
N LEU A 269 -13.67 5.07 -4.15
CA LEU A 269 -13.18 6.36 -3.70
C LEU A 269 -11.68 6.28 -3.39
N HIS A 270 -10.96 7.25 -3.92
CA HIS A 270 -9.51 7.36 -3.77
C HIS A 270 -9.13 7.92 -2.39
N SER A 271 -8.09 7.38 -1.75
CA SER A 271 -7.52 7.99 -0.53
C SER A 271 -6.54 9.13 -0.82
N TRP A 272 -6.21 9.34 -2.09
CA TRP A 272 -5.33 10.40 -2.56
C TRP A 272 -3.95 10.40 -1.89
N TYR A 273 -3.37 9.20 -1.72
CA TYR A 273 -1.99 9.08 -1.23
C TYR A 273 -1.03 9.78 -2.17
N LEU A 274 -1.14 9.54 -3.47
CA LEU A 274 -0.43 10.26 -4.51
C LEU A 274 -1.42 10.79 -5.56
N TYR A 275 -1.11 11.94 -6.13
CA TYR A 275 -1.77 12.47 -7.32
C TYR A 275 -0.86 12.22 -8.51
N THR A 276 -1.09 11.11 -9.22
CA THR A 276 -0.24 10.66 -10.31
C THR A 276 -0.93 10.89 -11.64
N VAL A 277 -0.28 11.66 -12.52
CA VAL A 277 -0.71 11.87 -13.91
C VAL A 277 0.16 11.03 -14.84
N ARG A 278 -0.41 10.54 -15.94
CA ARG A 278 0.34 9.91 -17.03
C ARG A 278 0.37 10.85 -18.23
N ILE A 279 1.54 11.07 -18.79
CA ILE A 279 1.72 11.95 -19.94
C ILE A 279 1.84 11.06 -21.19
N LYS A 280 0.85 11.13 -22.06
CA LYS A 280 0.77 10.30 -23.28
C LYS A 280 2.02 10.49 -24.14
N ASP A 281 2.52 9.39 -24.68
CA ASP A 281 3.62 9.34 -25.64
C ASP A 281 4.97 9.89 -25.14
N PHE A 282 5.10 10.18 -23.83
CA PHE A 282 6.38 10.57 -23.27
C PHE A 282 7.34 9.38 -23.21
N SER A 283 8.59 9.67 -23.60
CA SER A 283 9.72 8.80 -23.27
C SER A 283 10.14 9.02 -21.82
N GLU A 284 10.92 8.07 -21.29
CA GLU A 284 11.52 8.19 -19.95
C GLU A 284 12.38 9.47 -19.82
N GLY A 285 13.16 9.83 -20.85
CA GLY A 285 13.98 11.04 -20.84
C GLY A 285 13.14 12.32 -20.75
N GLN A 286 12.04 12.41 -21.51
CA GLN A 286 11.15 13.57 -21.43
C GLN A 286 10.50 13.70 -20.06
N ARG A 287 10.02 12.58 -19.48
CA ARG A 287 9.48 12.54 -18.12
C ARG A 287 10.51 13.00 -17.07
N ASN A 288 11.74 12.48 -17.15
CA ASN A 288 12.80 12.86 -16.21
C ASN A 288 13.14 14.36 -16.31
N ASN A 289 13.27 14.90 -17.53
CA ASN A 289 13.49 16.33 -17.74
C ASN A 289 12.36 17.17 -17.14
N LEU A 290 11.11 16.78 -17.35
CA LEU A 290 9.97 17.49 -16.75
C LEU A 290 10.02 17.50 -15.23
N ILE A 291 10.36 16.38 -14.59
CA ILE A 291 10.53 16.30 -13.15
C ILE A 291 11.64 17.21 -12.65
N GLU A 292 12.78 17.27 -13.37
CA GLU A 292 13.88 18.16 -13.03
C GLU A 292 13.48 19.63 -13.14
N GLU A 293 12.77 20.01 -14.19
CA GLU A 293 12.28 21.39 -14.35
C GLU A 293 11.25 21.75 -13.26
N LEU A 294 10.34 20.84 -12.91
CA LEU A 294 9.42 21.05 -11.79
C LEU A 294 10.19 21.26 -10.47
N LYS A 295 11.21 20.45 -10.18
CA LYS A 295 12.07 20.60 -9.00
C LYS A 295 12.83 21.93 -8.98
N LYS A 296 13.32 22.40 -10.12
CA LYS A 296 13.94 23.73 -10.24
C LYS A 296 12.96 24.87 -9.89
N ASN A 297 11.68 24.67 -10.15
CA ASN A 297 10.61 25.59 -9.76
C ASN A 297 10.10 25.37 -8.33
N GLY A 298 10.76 24.56 -7.51
CA GLY A 298 10.38 24.30 -6.12
C GLY A 298 9.23 23.29 -5.94
N ILE A 299 8.82 22.57 -7.00
CA ILE A 299 7.75 21.59 -6.96
C ILE A 299 8.35 20.20 -6.78
N GLY A 300 8.05 19.54 -5.66
CA GLY A 300 8.53 18.20 -5.29
C GLY A 300 7.84 17.10 -6.08
N ALA A 301 8.04 17.05 -7.41
CA ALA A 301 7.50 16.01 -8.28
C ALA A 301 8.42 14.78 -8.31
N GLU A 302 7.82 13.58 -8.41
CA GLU A 302 8.53 12.30 -8.48
C GLU A 302 7.82 11.31 -9.43
N ALA A 303 8.51 10.25 -9.83
CA ALA A 303 7.90 9.14 -10.57
C ALA A 303 7.88 7.86 -9.73
N TYR A 304 6.69 7.36 -9.46
CA TYR A 304 6.43 6.09 -8.77
C TYR A 304 5.71 5.12 -9.72
N TYR A 305 6.37 4.11 -10.32
CA TYR A 305 7.77 3.72 -10.10
C TYR A 305 8.53 3.75 -11.41
N VAL A 306 9.78 4.24 -11.41
CA VAL A 306 10.61 4.33 -12.61
C VAL A 306 11.06 2.98 -13.14
N ASN A 307 11.25 2.02 -12.24
CA ASN A 307 11.70 0.66 -12.57
C ASN A 307 10.63 -0.36 -12.15
N PRO A 308 9.93 -0.98 -13.11
CA PRO A 308 9.07 -2.13 -12.82
C PRO A 308 9.85 -3.26 -12.14
N VAL A 309 9.24 -3.93 -11.16
CA VAL A 309 9.94 -4.91 -10.32
C VAL A 309 10.55 -6.04 -11.15
N HIS A 310 9.83 -6.56 -12.16
CA HIS A 310 10.32 -7.64 -13.04
C HIS A 310 11.57 -7.28 -13.84
N LEU A 311 11.88 -5.97 -14.02
CA LEU A 311 13.08 -5.49 -14.71
C LEU A 311 14.25 -5.22 -13.75
N MET A 312 14.02 -5.21 -12.45
CA MET A 312 15.09 -5.05 -11.47
C MET A 312 16.05 -6.27 -11.53
N PRO A 313 17.37 -6.08 -11.40
CA PRO A 313 18.37 -7.15 -11.64
C PRO A 313 18.04 -8.44 -10.90
N PHE A 314 17.77 -8.39 -9.61
CA PHE A 314 17.46 -9.58 -8.81
C PHE A 314 16.29 -10.38 -9.39
N TYR A 315 15.17 -9.72 -9.73
CA TYR A 315 13.98 -10.40 -10.22
C TYR A 315 14.14 -10.93 -11.65
N ARG A 316 14.78 -10.13 -12.50
CA ARG A 316 15.06 -10.53 -13.90
C ARG A 316 15.96 -11.76 -14.00
N GLU A 317 16.89 -11.92 -13.06
CA GLU A 317 17.85 -13.02 -13.06
C GLU A 317 17.29 -14.30 -12.42
N ASN A 318 16.33 -14.18 -11.51
CA ASN A 318 15.86 -15.31 -10.71
C ASN A 318 14.43 -15.77 -11.05
N PHE A 319 13.64 -14.95 -11.77
CA PHE A 319 12.24 -15.26 -12.07
C PHE A 319 11.93 -15.01 -13.54
N GLU A 320 11.19 -15.94 -14.16
CA GLU A 320 10.66 -15.73 -15.51
C GLU A 320 9.60 -14.63 -15.48
N SER A 321 9.65 -13.75 -16.46
CA SER A 321 8.61 -12.74 -16.67
C SER A 321 8.16 -12.72 -18.13
N THR A 322 6.87 -12.54 -18.32
CA THR A 322 6.27 -12.27 -19.63
C THR A 322 6.42 -10.79 -19.99
N SER A 323 6.09 -10.44 -21.22
CA SER A 323 5.99 -9.02 -21.62
C SER A 323 4.87 -8.33 -20.86
N LEU A 324 5.17 -7.21 -20.23
CA LEU A 324 4.25 -6.38 -19.45
C LEU A 324 4.21 -4.94 -20.04
N PRO A 325 3.62 -4.76 -21.24
CA PRO A 325 3.72 -3.51 -21.99
C PRO A 325 3.08 -2.32 -21.25
N GLU A 326 1.93 -2.50 -20.59
CA GLU A 326 1.27 -1.40 -19.90
C GLU A 326 2.07 -0.95 -18.66
N THR A 327 2.65 -1.89 -17.93
CA THR A 327 3.58 -1.64 -16.83
C THR A 327 4.81 -0.84 -17.29
N VAL A 328 5.44 -1.25 -18.39
CA VAL A 328 6.63 -0.56 -18.93
C VAL A 328 6.26 0.83 -19.47
N ASN A 329 5.12 0.98 -20.13
CA ASN A 329 4.66 2.27 -20.61
C ASN A 329 4.34 3.22 -19.45
N ALA A 330 3.62 2.75 -18.43
CA ALA A 330 3.33 3.54 -17.24
C ALA A 330 4.61 4.04 -16.56
N SER A 331 5.61 3.17 -16.37
CA SER A 331 6.87 3.52 -15.71
C SER A 331 7.65 4.64 -16.40
N LYS A 332 7.47 4.79 -17.72
CA LYS A 332 8.11 5.87 -18.51
C LYS A 332 7.36 7.20 -18.47
N GLN A 333 6.05 7.17 -18.15
CA GLN A 333 5.13 8.27 -18.44
C GLN A 333 4.52 8.92 -17.20
N VAL A 334 4.57 8.28 -16.01
CA VAL A 334 3.91 8.79 -14.81
C VAL A 334 4.73 9.86 -14.09
N VAL A 335 4.03 10.87 -13.58
CA VAL A 335 4.56 11.92 -12.71
C VAL A 335 3.58 12.13 -11.56
N SER A 336 4.06 12.07 -10.33
CA SER A 336 3.28 12.35 -9.12
C SER A 336 3.53 13.77 -8.64
N LEU A 337 2.47 14.50 -8.40
CA LEU A 337 2.47 15.91 -7.96
C LEU A 337 2.07 16.00 -6.49
N PRO A 338 2.61 16.97 -5.72
CA PRO A 338 2.32 17.09 -4.31
C PRO A 338 0.90 17.60 -4.06
N ILE A 339 0.14 16.85 -3.24
CA ILE A 339 -1.23 17.21 -2.81
C ILE A 339 -1.44 17.00 -1.30
N HIS A 340 -0.37 16.85 -0.51
CA HIS A 340 -0.46 16.57 0.92
C HIS A 340 -1.21 17.69 1.69
N PRO A 341 -1.70 17.43 2.91
CA PRO A 341 -2.55 18.39 3.65
C PRO A 341 -1.91 19.77 3.91
N GLY A 342 -0.58 19.83 3.92
CA GLY A 342 0.17 21.08 4.10
C GLY A 342 0.29 21.95 2.84
N VAL A 343 -0.20 21.48 1.67
CA VAL A 343 -0.17 22.29 0.43
C VAL A 343 -1.35 23.24 0.45
N SER A 344 -1.08 24.54 0.30
CA SER A 344 -2.08 25.61 0.25
C SER A 344 -2.82 25.65 -1.08
N GLU A 345 -3.87 26.42 -1.15
CA GLU A 345 -4.64 26.61 -2.38
C GLU A 345 -3.85 27.34 -3.46
N GLU A 346 -3.06 28.33 -3.07
CA GLU A 346 -2.16 29.09 -3.93
C GLU A 346 -1.08 28.19 -4.51
N GLU A 347 -0.50 27.32 -3.67
CA GLU A 347 0.50 26.33 -4.12
C GLU A 347 -0.09 25.32 -5.11
N ILE A 348 -1.33 24.83 -4.93
CA ILE A 348 -2.00 23.96 -5.90
C ILE A 348 -2.18 24.66 -7.24
N ASN A 349 -2.55 25.94 -7.27
CA ASN A 349 -2.63 26.70 -8.52
C ASN A 349 -1.25 26.81 -9.18
N PHE A 350 -0.24 27.17 -8.43
CA PHE A 350 1.14 27.28 -8.91
C PHE A 350 1.65 25.95 -9.48
N ILE A 351 1.42 24.82 -8.79
CA ILE A 351 1.79 23.50 -9.25
C ILE A 351 1.12 23.18 -10.60
N GLY A 352 -0.18 23.40 -10.71
CA GLY A 352 -0.93 23.08 -11.92
C GLY A 352 -0.54 23.94 -13.11
N GLU A 353 -0.41 25.26 -12.93
CA GLU A 353 -0.03 26.20 -13.98
C GLU A 353 1.41 25.97 -14.45
N THR A 354 2.34 25.79 -13.53
CA THR A 354 3.74 25.48 -13.86
C THR A 354 3.85 24.14 -14.60
N PHE A 355 3.14 23.10 -14.15
CA PHE A 355 3.12 21.81 -14.82
C PHE A 355 2.65 21.94 -16.27
N LEU A 356 1.55 22.67 -16.52
CA LEU A 356 1.03 22.89 -17.87
C LEU A 356 1.98 23.70 -18.76
N SER A 357 2.69 24.67 -18.19
CA SER A 357 3.64 25.49 -18.96
C SER A 357 4.90 24.74 -19.41
N LEU A 358 5.21 23.63 -18.75
CA LEU A 358 6.37 22.78 -19.04
C LEU A 358 6.04 21.57 -19.95
N LEU A 359 4.75 21.32 -20.25
CA LEU A 359 4.28 20.26 -21.15
C LEU A 359 4.38 20.67 -22.63
#